data_ddfbe04ec247fa9c93aa962977e6bb63
#
_entry.id   ddfbe04ec247fa9c93aa962977e6bb63
#
_cell.length_a   1.000
_cell.length_b   1.000
_cell.length_c   1.000
_cell.angle_alpha   90.00
_cell.angle_beta   90.00
_cell.angle_gamma   90.00
#
_symmetry.space_group_name_H-M   'P 1'
#
loop_
_entity.id
_entity.type
_entity.pdbx_description
1 polymer ?
#
loop_
_entity_poly.entity_id
_entity_poly.type
_entity_poly.pdbx_seq_one_letter_code
_entity_poly.pdbx_strand_id
1 'polypeptide(L)'
;DAPANNSGLATGSEIVNYALQFVGNPYVYGGNSLTNGVDCSGFTQQVFGHFGIELPRTAASQASCGTSINVNDIQPGDLLFYDNGGYIGHVAIYSGGGQVVHASNEDTGITVSSVDYRTPVAAARYIY
;
A
#
# COMPACT_ATOMS: atom_id res chain seq x y z
N ASP A 1 -9.43 -10.48 -18.99
CA ASP A 1 -9.60 -10.61 -18.61
C ASP A 1 -9.72 -10.64 -18.10
N ALA A 2 -9.76 -10.78 -18.00
CA ALA A 2 -10.10 -10.89 -17.44
C ALA A 2 -10.31 -10.74 -16.88
N PRO A 3 -10.45 -10.88 -16.84
CA PRO A 3 -10.93 -10.92 -16.16
C PRO A 3 -11.13 -10.82 -15.49
N ALA A 4 -11.19 -10.91 -15.47
CA ALA A 4 -11.56 -10.93 -14.89
C ALA A 4 -11.77 -11.14 -14.17
N ASN A 5 -11.81 -11.28 -14.12
CA ASN A 5 -12.08 -11.47 -13.38
C ASN A 5 -12.10 -11.68 -12.64
N ASN A 6 -12.01 -11.89 -12.70
CA ASN A 6 -12.05 -11.91 -11.97
C ASN A 6 -11.98 -11.81 -11.51
N SER A 7 -12.09 -12.50 -11.81
CA SER A 7 -11.87 -12.09 -11.42
C SER A 7 -11.21 -11.43 -11.89
N GLY A 8 -11.19 -11.51 -12.82
CA GLY A 8 -10.15 -10.68 -13.38
C GLY A 8 -9.39 -9.87 -12.41
N LEU A 9 -9.04 -10.47 -11.44
CA LEU A 9 -8.41 -9.78 -10.34
C LEU A 9 -6.94 -9.56 -10.64
N ALA A 10 -6.43 -8.43 -10.21
CA ALA A 10 -5.01 -8.12 -10.33
C ALA A 10 -4.17 -9.08 -9.48
N THR A 11 -2.99 -9.40 -9.97
CA THR A 11 -2.00 -10.12 -9.18
C THR A 11 -1.23 -9.15 -8.32
N GLY A 12 -0.54 -9.67 -7.29
CA GLY A 12 0.34 -8.85 -6.47
C GLY A 12 1.40 -8.13 -7.30
N SER A 13 1.97 -8.83 -8.30
CA SER A 13 2.97 -8.22 -9.19
C SER A 13 2.40 -7.05 -9.98
N GLU A 14 1.17 -7.16 -10.46
CA GLU A 14 0.54 -6.07 -11.20
C GLU A 14 0.33 -4.84 -10.31
N ILE A 15 -0.11 -5.07 -9.08
CA ILE A 15 -0.29 -4.00 -8.09
C ILE A 15 1.03 -3.28 -7.85
N VAL A 16 2.09 -4.06 -7.60
CA VAL A 16 3.42 -3.51 -7.32
C VAL A 16 3.95 -2.73 -8.51
N ASN A 17 3.86 -3.30 -9.72
CA ASN A 17 4.36 -2.65 -10.91
C ASN A 17 3.65 -1.31 -11.17
N TYR A 18 2.35 -1.28 -10.96
CA TYR A 18 1.61 -0.03 -11.09
C TYR A 18 2.06 1.00 -10.04
N ALA A 19 2.18 0.56 -8.78
CA ALA A 19 2.61 1.44 -7.70
C ALA A 19 3.98 2.05 -7.96
N LEU A 20 4.92 1.26 -8.48
CA LEU A 20 6.29 1.71 -8.71
C LEU A 20 6.39 2.82 -9.77
N GLN A 21 5.40 2.95 -10.65
CA GLN A 21 5.39 4.00 -11.66
C GLN A 21 5.32 5.39 -11.05
N PHE A 22 4.86 5.51 -9.81
CA PHE A 22 4.63 6.80 -9.16
C PHE A 22 5.75 7.20 -8.21
N VAL A 23 6.80 6.40 -8.09
CA VAL A 23 7.96 6.74 -7.27
C VAL A 23 8.54 8.08 -7.74
N GLY A 24 8.76 8.98 -6.79
CA GLY A 24 9.21 10.34 -7.06
C GLY A 24 8.11 11.38 -7.05
N ASN A 25 6.85 10.97 -7.10
CA ASN A 25 5.73 11.92 -7.05
C ASN A 25 5.50 12.39 -5.61
N PRO A 26 4.85 13.55 -5.43
CA PRO A 26 4.84 14.21 -4.13
C PRO A 26 3.93 13.55 -3.09
N TYR A 27 4.29 13.74 -1.83
CA TYR A 27 3.45 13.45 -0.69
C TYR A 27 2.69 14.72 -0.29
N VAL A 28 1.37 14.60 -0.11
CA VAL A 28 0.54 15.68 0.43
C VAL A 28 -0.38 15.09 1.49
N TYR A 29 -0.33 15.65 2.70
CA TYR A 29 -1.17 15.19 3.80
C TYR A 29 -2.65 15.29 3.40
N GLY A 30 -3.38 14.19 3.55
CA GLY A 30 -4.79 14.13 3.13
C GLY A 30 -5.00 14.02 1.64
N GLY A 31 -3.92 13.98 0.84
CA GLY A 31 -4.01 13.94 -0.61
C GLY A 31 -4.38 12.56 -1.14
N ASN A 32 -5.02 12.55 -2.31
CA ASN A 32 -5.43 11.31 -2.98
C ASN A 32 -5.21 11.35 -4.48
N SER A 33 -4.21 12.11 -4.94
CA SER A 33 -3.82 12.16 -6.35
C SER A 33 -2.45 11.52 -6.53
N LEU A 34 -2.37 10.44 -7.32
CA LEU A 34 -1.10 9.73 -7.54
C LEU A 34 -0.05 10.60 -8.22
N THR A 35 -0.47 11.65 -8.92
CA THR A 35 0.46 12.53 -9.63
C THR A 35 0.70 13.85 -8.91
N ASN A 36 -0.30 14.38 -8.21
CA ASN A 36 -0.23 15.71 -7.61
C ASN A 36 -0.05 15.70 -6.09
N GLY A 37 -0.21 14.56 -5.47
CA GLY A 37 0.05 14.42 -4.05
C GLY A 37 -0.88 13.44 -3.36
N VAL A 38 -0.29 12.48 -2.65
CA VAL A 38 -1.02 11.50 -1.86
C VAL A 38 -0.38 11.39 -0.49
N ASP A 39 -1.16 11.01 0.52
CA ASP A 39 -0.60 10.51 1.76
C ASP A 39 -0.48 8.98 1.68
N CYS A 40 -0.04 8.33 2.77
CA CYS A 40 0.26 6.90 2.74
C CYS A 40 -0.97 6.05 2.38
N SER A 41 -2.09 6.31 3.01
CA SER A 41 -3.32 5.55 2.77
C SER A 41 -4.02 5.99 1.49
N GLY A 42 -3.86 7.23 1.07
CA GLY A 42 -4.32 7.70 -0.23
C GLY A 42 -3.60 7.00 -1.36
N PHE A 43 -2.29 6.80 -1.21
CA PHE A 43 -1.49 6.08 -2.19
C PHE A 43 -2.02 4.66 -2.39
N THR A 44 -2.16 3.90 -1.31
CA THR A 44 -2.66 2.53 -1.39
C THR A 44 -4.08 2.50 -1.93
N GLN A 45 -4.95 3.40 -1.47
CA GLN A 45 -6.32 3.46 -1.95
C GLN A 45 -6.39 3.68 -3.46
N GLN A 46 -5.60 4.61 -3.99
CA GLN A 46 -5.62 4.92 -5.42
C GLN A 46 -4.99 3.81 -6.25
N VAL A 47 -3.90 3.20 -5.78
CA VAL A 47 -3.27 2.10 -6.49
C VAL A 47 -4.24 0.91 -6.62
N PHE A 48 -4.84 0.50 -5.52
CA PHE A 48 -5.78 -0.63 -5.54
C PHE A 48 -7.06 -0.26 -6.29
N GLY A 49 -7.51 0.99 -6.18
CA GLY A 49 -8.69 1.48 -6.89
C GLY A 49 -8.54 1.41 -8.41
N HIS A 50 -7.33 1.56 -8.91
CA HIS A 50 -7.05 1.40 -10.35
C HIS A 50 -7.45 0.00 -10.85
N PHE A 51 -7.35 -1.00 -9.98
CA PHE A 51 -7.70 -2.39 -10.31
C PHE A 51 -9.10 -2.78 -9.85
N GLY A 52 -9.89 -1.80 -9.41
CA GLY A 52 -11.26 -2.05 -8.98
C GLY A 52 -11.39 -2.59 -7.56
N ILE A 53 -10.32 -2.51 -6.77
CA ILE A 53 -10.32 -2.98 -5.38
C ILE A 53 -10.49 -1.76 -4.47
N GLU A 54 -11.61 -1.72 -3.75
CA GLU A 54 -11.89 -0.59 -2.85
C GLU A 54 -11.21 -0.79 -1.51
N LEU A 55 -10.43 0.21 -1.10
CA LEU A 55 -9.85 0.26 0.24
C LEU A 55 -10.48 1.40 1.02
N PRO A 56 -10.62 1.26 2.35
CA PRO A 56 -11.00 2.38 3.20
C PRO A 56 -9.96 3.51 3.10
N ARG A 57 -10.33 4.71 3.52
CA ARG A 57 -9.46 5.87 3.32
C ARG A 57 -8.27 5.93 4.27
N THR A 58 -8.36 5.40 5.49
CA THR A 58 -7.31 5.54 6.49
C THR A 58 -6.50 4.26 6.64
N ALA A 59 -5.25 4.40 7.07
CA ALA A 59 -4.37 3.26 7.31
C ALA A 59 -4.98 2.29 8.33
N ALA A 60 -5.51 2.81 9.44
CA ALA A 60 -6.09 1.97 10.47
C ALA A 60 -7.27 1.15 9.95
N SER A 61 -8.13 1.78 9.13
CA SER A 61 -9.27 1.08 8.54
C SER A 61 -8.83 0.05 7.51
N GLN A 62 -7.79 0.37 6.74
CA GLN A 62 -7.24 -0.60 5.79
C GLN A 62 -6.68 -1.83 6.51
N ALA A 63 -6.09 -1.64 7.69
CA ALA A 63 -5.58 -2.76 8.47
C ALA A 63 -6.71 -3.67 8.98
N SER A 64 -7.86 -3.10 9.31
CA SER A 64 -8.95 -3.87 9.92
C SER A 64 -9.91 -4.49 8.91
N CYS A 65 -9.98 -3.98 7.68
CA CYS A 65 -10.98 -4.42 6.70
C CYS A 65 -10.47 -5.50 5.75
N GLY A 66 -9.17 -5.68 5.63
CA GLY A 66 -8.60 -6.75 4.80
C GLY A 66 -8.47 -8.05 5.55
N THR A 67 -8.01 -9.09 4.86
CA THR A 67 -7.67 -10.35 5.50
C THR A 67 -6.37 -10.19 6.28
N SER A 68 -6.40 -10.45 7.57
CA SER A 68 -5.21 -10.33 8.42
C SER A 68 -4.16 -11.39 8.03
N ILE A 69 -2.94 -10.94 7.82
CA ILE A 69 -1.82 -11.80 7.43
C ILE A 69 -0.71 -11.60 8.47
N ASN A 70 -0.01 -12.67 8.80
CA ASN A 70 1.17 -12.56 9.65
C ASN A 70 2.24 -11.79 8.88
N VAL A 71 2.94 -10.86 9.56
CA VAL A 71 3.97 -10.05 8.91
C VAL A 71 5.11 -10.89 8.35
N ASN A 72 5.28 -12.12 8.80
CA ASN A 72 6.30 -13.04 8.28
C ASN A 72 5.83 -13.82 7.05
N ASP A 73 4.56 -13.72 6.69
CA ASP A 73 3.97 -14.46 5.57
C ASP A 73 3.53 -13.56 4.42
N ILE A 74 4.04 -12.34 4.40
CA ILE A 74 3.65 -11.36 3.39
C ILE A 74 4.16 -11.74 2.01
N GLN A 75 3.36 -11.39 0.99
CA GLN A 75 3.68 -11.58 -0.42
C GLN A 75 3.53 -10.26 -1.15
N PRO A 76 4.18 -10.09 -2.30
CA PRO A 76 4.06 -8.84 -3.06
C PRO A 76 2.60 -8.47 -3.30
N GLY A 77 2.27 -7.21 -3.05
CA GLY A 77 0.91 -6.70 -3.13
C GLY A 77 0.17 -6.67 -1.79
N ASP A 78 0.71 -7.30 -0.76
CA ASP A 78 0.12 -7.20 0.58
C ASP A 78 0.43 -5.83 1.17
N LEU A 79 -0.41 -5.38 2.10
CA LEU A 79 -0.21 -4.13 2.83
C LEU A 79 0.48 -4.39 4.15
N LEU A 80 1.47 -3.58 4.47
CA LEU A 80 2.14 -3.56 5.78
C LEU A 80 1.80 -2.28 6.51
N PHE A 81 1.61 -2.39 7.81
CA PHE A 81 1.16 -1.28 8.64
C PHE A 81 2.17 -1.00 9.74
N TYR A 82 2.35 0.28 10.04
CA TYR A 82 3.35 0.76 10.99
C TYR A 82 2.66 1.64 12.03
N ASP A 83 3.17 1.54 13.27
CA ASP A 83 2.61 2.22 14.41
C ASP A 83 3.21 3.62 14.56
N ASN A 84 2.37 4.61 14.80
CA ASN A 84 2.78 5.99 15.07
C ASN A 84 2.60 6.36 16.54
N GLY A 85 2.88 5.42 17.45
CA GLY A 85 2.76 5.70 18.88
C GLY A 85 1.42 5.29 19.47
N GLY A 86 1.04 4.02 19.31
CA GLY A 86 -0.15 3.47 19.89
C GLY A 86 -1.33 3.35 18.94
N TYR A 87 -1.16 3.75 17.69
CA TYR A 87 -2.18 3.58 16.64
C TYR A 87 -1.52 3.33 15.31
N ILE A 88 -2.24 2.67 14.40
CA ILE A 88 -1.72 2.45 13.05
C ILE A 88 -1.89 3.74 12.26
N GLY A 89 -0.78 4.39 11.95
CA GLY A 89 -0.76 5.66 11.26
C GLY A 89 -0.05 5.66 9.92
N HIS A 90 0.51 4.50 9.51
CA HIS A 90 1.21 4.41 8.23
C HIS A 90 0.96 3.06 7.57
N VAL A 91 0.95 3.06 6.23
CA VAL A 91 0.74 1.88 5.42
C VAL A 91 1.65 1.91 4.20
N ALA A 92 2.12 0.73 3.79
CA ALA A 92 2.98 0.56 2.62
C ALA A 92 2.57 -0.70 1.87
N ILE A 93 2.94 -0.77 0.59
CA ILE A 93 2.70 -1.95 -0.24
C ILE A 93 4.00 -2.75 -0.28
N TYR A 94 3.93 -4.03 0.12
CA TYR A 94 5.10 -4.90 0.03
C TYR A 94 5.41 -5.16 -1.44
N SER A 95 6.63 -4.80 -1.86
CA SER A 95 7.02 -4.95 -3.26
C SER A 95 7.82 -6.22 -3.52
N GLY A 96 8.17 -6.97 -2.49
CA GLY A 96 9.01 -8.15 -2.60
C GLY A 96 10.46 -7.83 -2.27
N GLY A 97 11.27 -8.86 -2.06
CA GLY A 97 12.69 -8.68 -1.81
C GLY A 97 13.02 -7.91 -0.54
N GLY A 98 12.12 -7.91 0.44
CA GLY A 98 12.33 -7.18 1.68
C GLY A 98 12.10 -5.69 1.59
N GLN A 99 11.37 -5.23 0.57
CA GLN A 99 11.14 -3.80 0.33
C GLN A 99 9.66 -3.47 0.28
N VAL A 100 9.35 -2.20 0.55
CA VAL A 100 8.01 -1.65 0.42
C VAL A 100 8.03 -0.41 -0.46
N VAL A 101 6.92 -0.14 -1.15
CA VAL A 101 6.70 1.12 -1.86
C VAL A 101 5.59 1.87 -1.13
N HIS A 102 5.81 3.16 -0.86
CA HIS A 102 4.87 3.93 -0.05
C HIS A 102 5.05 5.43 -0.25
N ALA A 103 3.99 6.18 0.06
CA ALA A 103 4.09 7.63 0.19
C ALA A 103 4.57 7.91 1.61
N SER A 104 5.84 8.25 1.75
CA SER A 104 6.51 8.25 3.04
C SER A 104 6.33 9.56 3.80
N ASN A 105 6.81 10.65 3.22
CA ASN A 105 6.72 11.97 3.83
C ASN A 105 6.94 13.04 2.77
N GLU A 106 6.83 14.30 3.19
CA GLU A 106 6.93 15.44 2.27
C GLU A 106 8.32 15.61 1.66
N ASP A 107 9.35 15.10 2.32
CA ASP A 107 10.72 15.22 1.80
C ASP A 107 11.02 14.19 0.73
N THR A 108 10.48 12.98 0.87
CA THR A 108 10.79 11.88 -0.06
C THR A 108 9.69 11.63 -1.07
N GLY A 109 8.44 12.01 -0.76
CA GLY A 109 7.31 11.64 -1.60
C GLY A 109 7.09 10.14 -1.61
N ILE A 110 6.66 9.61 -2.76
CA ILE A 110 6.50 8.18 -2.98
C ILE A 110 7.89 7.59 -3.22
N THR A 111 8.26 6.59 -2.44
CA THR A 111 9.60 6.03 -2.45
C THR A 111 9.58 4.54 -2.12
N VAL A 112 10.72 3.88 -2.27
CA VAL A 112 10.94 2.50 -1.88
C VAL A 112 11.84 2.49 -0.65
N SER A 113 11.47 1.68 0.34
CA SER A 113 12.23 1.54 1.59
C SER A 113 12.36 0.07 1.95
N SER A 114 13.29 -0.25 2.87
CA SER A 114 13.34 -1.58 3.46
C SER A 114 12.08 -1.82 4.31
N VAL A 115 11.58 -3.05 4.33
CA VAL A 115 10.47 -3.42 5.24
C VAL A 115 10.78 -2.99 6.67
N ASP A 116 12.03 -3.13 7.07
CA ASP A 116 12.49 -2.88 8.44
C ASP A 116 12.96 -1.45 8.69
N TYR A 117 12.67 -0.52 7.78
CA TYR A 117 13.00 0.89 8.06
C TYR A 117 12.28 1.38 9.32
N ARG A 118 11.18 0.73 9.66
CA ARG A 118 10.49 0.79 10.95
C ARG A 118 9.99 -0.64 11.21
N THR A 119 9.55 -0.94 12.42
CA THR A 119 9.02 -2.26 12.74
C THR A 119 7.56 -2.35 12.32
N PRO A 120 7.22 -3.23 11.37
CA PRO A 120 5.80 -3.40 11.01
C PRO A 120 5.05 -4.11 12.13
N VAL A 121 3.80 -3.68 12.35
CA VAL A 121 2.97 -4.20 13.44
C VAL A 121 1.78 -5.03 12.95
N ALA A 122 1.45 -4.95 11.66
CA ALA A 122 0.32 -5.69 11.10
C ALA A 122 0.48 -5.80 9.58
N ALA A 123 -0.25 -6.73 8.99
CA ALA A 123 -0.33 -6.86 7.54
C ALA A 123 -1.74 -7.28 7.15
N ALA A 124 -2.16 -6.91 5.95
CA ALA A 124 -3.46 -7.27 5.42
C ALA A 124 -3.36 -7.59 3.93
N ARG A 125 -4.23 -8.49 3.48
CA ARG A 125 -4.32 -8.88 2.07
C ARG A 125 -5.68 -8.53 1.53
N TYR A 126 -5.70 -7.90 0.37
CA TYR A 126 -6.92 -7.53 -0.35
C TYR A 126 -7.04 -8.21 -1.71
N ILE A 127 -6.00 -8.94 -2.12
CA ILE A 127 -6.00 -9.72 -3.38
C ILE A 127 -5.87 -11.20 -3.03
N TYR A 128 -6.57 -12.03 -3.79
CA TYR A 128 -6.66 -13.47 -3.48
C TYR A 128 -6.39 -14.34 -4.69
#